data_43bc313f2077d7a1a43bafb15182fe2a
#
_entry.id   43bc313f2077d7a1a43bafb15182fe2a
#
_cell.length_a   1.000
_cell.length_b   1.000
_cell.length_c   1.000
_cell.angle_alpha   90.00
_cell.angle_beta   90.00
_cell.angle_gamma   90.00
#
_symmetry.space_group_name_H-M   'P 1'
#
loop_
_entity.id
_entity.type
_entity.pdbx_description
1 polymer ?
#
loop_
_entity_poly.entity_id
_entity_poly.type
_entity_poly.pdbx_seq_one_letter_code
_entity_poly.pdbx_strand_id
1 'polypeptide(L)'
;MGELFRSEEMTLAQLFLQSEAAYCCVSELGELGMVQFRDLNPDVNVFQRKFVNEVRRCEEMDRKLRFVEKEIKKANIPTVDTGENPEVPFPRDMIDLEATFEKLENELKEINTNQEALKKNFLELTELKHILRRTQQFFDEVCWFLPLRCTHHTHTHTHTGAQ
;
A
#
# COMPACT_ATOMS: atom_id res chain seq x y z
N MET A 1 4.88 -29.23 -35.73
CA MET A 1 5.63 -28.16 -35.02
C MET A 1 5.26 -26.74 -35.50
N GLY A 2 4.03 -26.48 -35.89
CA GLY A 2 3.58 -25.18 -36.42
C GLY A 2 2.54 -24.44 -35.58
N GLU A 3 2.06 -25.01 -34.48
CA GLU A 3 0.98 -24.42 -33.68
C GLU A 3 1.44 -23.56 -32.51
N LEU A 4 2.71 -23.63 -32.12
CA LEU A 4 3.23 -22.93 -30.92
C LEU A 4 3.36 -21.40 -31.06
N PHE A 5 3.14 -20.83 -32.24
CA PHE A 5 3.32 -19.40 -32.52
C PHE A 5 2.16 -18.75 -33.28
N ARG A 6 1.01 -19.42 -33.37
CA ARG A 6 -0.20 -18.81 -33.91
C ARG A 6 -1.01 -18.22 -32.79
N SER A 7 -1.42 -16.93 -32.94
CA SER A 7 -2.44 -16.35 -32.10
C SER A 7 -3.77 -17.08 -32.27
N GLU A 8 -4.58 -17.09 -31.22
CA GLU A 8 -5.97 -17.55 -31.28
C GLU A 8 -6.73 -16.83 -32.38
N GLU A 9 -7.71 -17.52 -32.98
CA GLU A 9 -8.54 -16.93 -34.02
C GLU A 9 -9.44 -15.87 -33.42
N MET A 10 -9.30 -14.62 -33.89
CA MET A 10 -10.01 -13.46 -33.37
C MET A 10 -11.10 -13.04 -34.33
N THR A 11 -12.28 -12.78 -33.80
CA THR A 11 -13.45 -12.30 -34.58
C THR A 11 -13.89 -10.94 -34.05
N LEU A 12 -14.15 -10.00 -34.97
CA LEU A 12 -14.75 -8.72 -34.60
C LEU A 12 -16.27 -8.86 -34.55
N ALA A 13 -16.85 -8.66 -33.39
CA ALA A 13 -18.28 -8.73 -33.17
C ALA A 13 -18.83 -7.38 -32.68
N GLN A 14 -20.05 -7.05 -33.04
CA GLN A 14 -20.78 -5.89 -32.56
C GLN A 14 -22.02 -6.36 -31.79
N LEU A 15 -22.10 -5.98 -30.52
CA LEU A 15 -23.20 -6.36 -29.64
C LEU A 15 -24.12 -5.17 -29.40
N PHE A 16 -25.43 -5.36 -29.62
CA PHE A 16 -26.43 -4.37 -29.33
C PHE A 16 -27.20 -4.78 -28.07
N LEU A 17 -27.11 -3.95 -27.04
CA LEU A 17 -27.71 -4.22 -25.74
C LEU A 17 -28.60 -3.10 -25.27
N GLN A 18 -29.65 -3.46 -24.51
CA GLN A 18 -30.41 -2.49 -23.72
C GLN A 18 -29.56 -2.00 -22.55
N SER A 19 -29.69 -0.72 -22.20
CA SER A 19 -28.89 -0.10 -21.14
C SER A 19 -28.96 -0.82 -19.77
N GLU A 20 -30.12 -1.41 -19.49
CA GLU A 20 -30.40 -2.13 -18.24
C GLU A 20 -29.69 -3.48 -18.18
N ALA A 21 -29.50 -4.13 -19.31
CA ALA A 21 -28.82 -5.42 -19.43
C ALA A 21 -27.30 -5.24 -19.61
N ALA A 22 -26.82 -4.05 -19.87
CA ALA A 22 -25.41 -3.79 -20.20
C ALA A 22 -24.47 -4.23 -19.09
N TYR A 23 -24.79 -3.95 -17.83
CA TYR A 23 -23.94 -4.34 -16.68
C TYR A 23 -23.78 -5.86 -16.61
N CYS A 24 -24.88 -6.61 -16.61
CA CYS A 24 -24.84 -8.06 -16.53
C CYS A 24 -24.07 -8.68 -17.72
N CYS A 25 -24.32 -8.20 -18.93
CA CYS A 25 -23.61 -8.72 -20.11
C CYS A 25 -22.12 -8.42 -20.08
N VAL A 26 -21.71 -7.23 -19.65
CA VAL A 26 -20.28 -6.89 -19.54
C VAL A 26 -19.62 -7.69 -18.42
N SER A 27 -20.33 -7.94 -17.32
CA SER A 27 -19.88 -8.78 -16.22
C SER A 27 -19.60 -10.21 -16.69
N GLU A 28 -20.56 -10.86 -17.34
CA GLU A 28 -20.40 -12.22 -17.91
C GLU A 28 -19.26 -12.31 -18.92
N LEU A 29 -19.15 -11.31 -19.79
CA LEU A 29 -18.05 -11.26 -20.77
C LEU A 29 -16.68 -11.04 -20.09
N GLY A 30 -16.66 -10.31 -18.97
CA GLY A 30 -15.47 -10.12 -18.15
C GLY A 30 -15.01 -11.42 -17.48
N GLU A 31 -15.94 -12.23 -16.98
CA GLU A 31 -15.64 -13.55 -16.38
C GLU A 31 -15.07 -14.52 -17.41
N LEU A 32 -15.58 -14.49 -18.65
CA LEU A 32 -15.03 -15.29 -19.74
C LEU A 32 -13.57 -14.94 -20.07
N GLY A 33 -13.15 -13.69 -19.85
CA GLY A 33 -11.78 -13.24 -20.07
C GLY A 33 -11.27 -13.28 -21.51
N MET A 34 -12.13 -13.60 -22.49
CA MET A 34 -11.79 -13.77 -23.90
C MET A 34 -12.22 -12.60 -24.78
N VAL A 35 -12.67 -11.49 -24.19
CA VAL A 35 -13.24 -10.36 -24.93
C VAL A 35 -12.42 -9.11 -24.69
N GLN A 36 -12.04 -8.45 -25.77
CA GLN A 36 -11.43 -7.13 -25.74
C GLN A 36 -12.42 -6.10 -26.29
N PHE A 37 -12.81 -5.15 -25.47
CA PHE A 37 -13.69 -4.06 -25.86
C PHE A 37 -12.96 -3.03 -26.69
N ARG A 38 -13.60 -2.58 -27.76
CA ARG A 38 -13.11 -1.49 -28.61
C ARG A 38 -14.11 -0.34 -28.58
N ASP A 39 -13.62 0.84 -28.25
CA ASP A 39 -14.45 2.06 -28.30
C ASP A 39 -14.83 2.40 -29.75
N LEU A 40 -16.12 2.48 -30.02
CA LEU A 40 -16.66 2.85 -31.35
C LEU A 40 -16.79 4.36 -31.52
N ASN A 41 -16.74 5.12 -30.44
CA ASN A 41 -16.97 6.56 -30.44
C ASN A 41 -15.83 7.34 -29.74
N PRO A 42 -14.57 7.21 -30.18
CA PRO A 42 -13.43 7.86 -29.51
C PRO A 42 -13.55 9.38 -29.50
N ASP A 43 -14.20 9.94 -30.52
CA ASP A 43 -14.34 11.40 -30.72
C ASP A 43 -15.48 12.03 -29.92
N VAL A 44 -16.34 11.23 -29.29
CA VAL A 44 -17.43 11.74 -28.47
C VAL A 44 -16.91 12.22 -27.12
N ASN A 45 -17.29 13.44 -26.76
CA ASN A 45 -16.92 14.04 -25.49
C ASN A 45 -17.27 13.11 -24.30
N VAL A 46 -16.33 12.96 -23.39
CA VAL A 46 -16.47 12.10 -22.21
C VAL A 46 -17.75 12.38 -21.43
N PHE A 47 -18.17 13.65 -21.32
CA PHE A 47 -19.38 14.04 -20.61
C PHE A 47 -20.71 13.61 -21.27
N GLN A 48 -20.67 13.24 -22.55
CA GLN A 48 -21.84 12.78 -23.29
C GLN A 48 -21.97 11.26 -23.32
N ARG A 49 -20.99 10.53 -22.78
CA ARG A 49 -20.99 9.09 -22.75
C ARG A 49 -21.85 8.57 -21.59
N LYS A 50 -22.52 7.46 -21.82
CA LYS A 50 -23.20 6.72 -20.76
C LYS A 50 -22.15 6.04 -19.85
N PHE A 51 -22.49 5.83 -18.59
CA PHE A 51 -21.69 5.10 -17.60
C PHE A 51 -20.34 5.75 -17.25
N VAL A 52 -20.16 7.04 -17.50
CA VAL A 52 -18.89 7.74 -17.18
C VAL A 52 -18.57 7.69 -15.69
N ASN A 53 -19.59 7.83 -14.85
CA ASN A 53 -19.40 7.82 -13.40
C ASN A 53 -19.02 6.42 -12.90
N GLU A 54 -19.66 5.39 -13.46
CA GLU A 54 -19.37 3.99 -13.16
C GLU A 54 -17.93 3.62 -13.57
N VAL A 55 -17.52 4.03 -14.76
CA VAL A 55 -16.15 3.81 -15.24
C VAL A 55 -15.15 4.51 -14.33
N ARG A 56 -15.38 5.77 -13.96
CA ARG A 56 -14.49 6.50 -13.03
C ARG A 56 -14.40 5.84 -11.66
N ARG A 57 -15.50 5.34 -11.15
CA ARG A 57 -15.51 4.60 -9.88
C ARG A 57 -14.65 3.33 -9.97
N CYS A 58 -14.77 2.59 -11.06
CA CYS A 58 -13.94 1.41 -11.29
C CYS A 58 -12.45 1.76 -11.44
N GLU A 59 -12.13 2.82 -12.18
CA GLU A 59 -10.75 3.32 -12.32
C GLU A 59 -10.15 3.74 -10.97
N GLU A 60 -10.94 4.42 -10.13
CA GLU A 60 -10.48 4.83 -8.80
C GLU A 60 -10.29 3.64 -7.87
N MET A 61 -11.16 2.63 -7.94
CA MET A 61 -10.98 1.38 -7.19
C MET A 61 -9.74 0.60 -7.66
N ASP A 62 -9.50 0.52 -8.97
CA ASP A 62 -8.30 -0.10 -9.52
C ASP A 62 -7.03 0.61 -9.03
N ARG A 63 -7.04 1.94 -8.99
CA ARG A 63 -5.95 2.74 -8.44
C ARG A 63 -5.68 2.40 -6.97
N LYS A 64 -6.75 2.33 -6.15
CA LYS A 64 -6.65 1.99 -4.72
C LYS A 64 -6.14 0.56 -4.52
N LEU A 65 -6.62 -0.39 -5.32
CA LEU A 65 -6.14 -1.78 -5.30
C LEU A 65 -4.65 -1.88 -5.62
N ARG A 66 -4.18 -1.22 -6.66
CA ARG A 66 -2.75 -1.19 -7.02
C ARG A 66 -1.89 -0.57 -5.92
N PHE A 67 -2.43 0.43 -5.22
CA PHE A 67 -1.74 1.00 -4.07
C PHE A 67 -1.60 -0.03 -2.94
N VAL A 68 -2.68 -0.73 -2.57
CA VAL A 68 -2.67 -1.78 -1.56
C VAL A 68 -1.73 -2.92 -1.96
N GLU A 69 -1.79 -3.38 -3.21
CA GLU A 69 -0.89 -4.42 -3.74
C GLU A 69 0.59 -4.02 -3.60
N LYS A 70 0.90 -2.77 -3.92
CA LYS A 70 2.26 -2.24 -3.76
C LYS A 70 2.73 -2.27 -2.30
N GLU A 71 1.86 -1.91 -1.35
CA GLU A 71 2.21 -1.95 0.07
C GLU A 71 2.35 -3.40 0.59
N ILE A 72 1.53 -4.33 0.12
CA ILE A 72 1.67 -5.77 0.41
C ILE A 72 3.03 -6.29 -0.09
N LYS A 73 3.41 -5.98 -1.32
CA LYS A 73 4.71 -6.35 -1.89
C LYS A 73 5.87 -5.74 -1.11
N LYS A 74 5.75 -4.48 -0.70
CA LYS A 74 6.76 -3.78 0.11
C LYS A 74 6.92 -4.42 1.50
N ALA A 75 5.83 -4.91 2.07
CA ALA A 75 5.84 -5.63 3.36
C ALA A 75 6.32 -7.09 3.24
N ASN A 76 6.60 -7.59 2.03
CA ASN A 76 6.96 -8.98 1.74
C ASN A 76 5.95 -10.00 2.30
N ILE A 77 4.66 -9.67 2.24
CA ILE A 77 3.59 -10.57 2.63
C ILE A 77 3.36 -11.56 1.48
N PRO A 78 3.48 -12.88 1.69
CA PRO A 78 3.24 -13.84 0.64
C PRO A 78 1.75 -13.83 0.26
N THR A 79 1.47 -13.58 -1.01
CA THR A 79 0.13 -13.70 -1.58
C THR A 79 -0.01 -15.09 -2.18
N VAL A 80 -1.08 -15.79 -1.81
CA VAL A 80 -1.42 -17.08 -2.40
C VAL A 80 -2.42 -16.82 -3.52
N ASP A 81 -2.02 -17.12 -4.73
CA ASP A 81 -2.93 -17.13 -5.87
C ASP A 81 -3.70 -18.44 -5.84
N THR A 82 -4.98 -18.38 -5.57
CA THR A 82 -5.87 -19.55 -5.52
C THR A 82 -6.24 -20.05 -6.92
N GLY A 83 -5.93 -19.27 -7.97
CA GLY A 83 -6.25 -19.65 -9.36
C GLY A 83 -7.75 -19.65 -9.68
N GLU A 84 -8.60 -19.32 -8.71
CA GLU A 84 -10.04 -19.18 -8.90
C GLU A 84 -10.36 -17.70 -9.10
N ASN A 85 -11.04 -17.38 -10.20
CA ASN A 85 -11.60 -16.04 -10.38
C ASN A 85 -12.82 -15.89 -9.46
N PRO A 86 -12.83 -14.95 -8.54
CA PRO A 86 -14.01 -14.69 -7.71
C PRO A 86 -15.15 -14.19 -8.60
N GLU A 87 -16.38 -14.52 -8.21
CA GLU A 87 -17.58 -14.00 -8.86
C GLU A 87 -17.59 -12.47 -8.85
N VAL A 88 -18.10 -11.89 -9.92
CA VAL A 88 -18.22 -10.42 -10.03
C VAL A 88 -19.19 -9.91 -8.96
N PRO A 89 -18.77 -8.93 -8.14
CA PRO A 89 -19.61 -8.41 -7.07
C PRO A 89 -20.85 -7.71 -7.61
N PHE A 90 -21.96 -7.87 -6.92
CA PHE A 90 -23.19 -7.14 -7.25
C PHE A 90 -22.99 -5.62 -7.09
N PRO A 91 -23.79 -4.78 -7.77
CA PRO A 91 -23.69 -3.32 -7.67
C PRO A 91 -23.80 -2.76 -6.25
N ARG A 92 -24.46 -3.47 -5.33
CA ARG A 92 -24.53 -3.11 -3.90
C ARG A 92 -23.22 -3.37 -3.19
N ASP A 93 -22.62 -4.52 -3.46
CA ASP A 93 -21.35 -4.94 -2.85
C ASP A 93 -20.20 -4.05 -3.31
N MET A 94 -20.30 -3.49 -4.51
CA MET A 94 -19.35 -2.50 -5.04
C MET A 94 -19.27 -1.24 -4.17
N ILE A 95 -20.36 -0.82 -3.55
CA ILE A 95 -20.39 0.36 -2.66
C ILE A 95 -19.63 0.05 -1.36
N ASP A 96 -19.87 -1.12 -0.79
CA ASP A 96 -19.20 -1.56 0.44
C ASP A 96 -17.70 -1.82 0.21
N LEU A 97 -17.37 -2.36 -0.96
CA LEU A 97 -15.98 -2.53 -1.41
C LEU A 97 -15.25 -1.20 -1.55
N GLU A 98 -15.89 -0.21 -2.18
CA GLU A 98 -15.34 1.14 -2.34
C GLU A 98 -15.04 1.79 -0.98
N ALA A 99 -15.97 1.70 -0.03
CA ALA A 99 -15.80 2.19 1.32
C ALA A 99 -14.65 1.48 2.06
N THR A 100 -14.55 0.16 1.87
CA THR A 100 -13.49 -0.65 2.46
C THR A 100 -12.10 -0.26 1.90
N PHE A 101 -11.98 -0.09 0.60
CA PHE A 101 -10.73 0.35 -0.03
C PHE A 101 -10.32 1.76 0.37
N GLU A 102 -11.27 2.67 0.52
CA GLU A 102 -11.00 4.02 1.00
C GLU A 102 -10.46 4.01 2.42
N LYS A 103 -11.08 3.24 3.30
CA LYS A 103 -10.62 3.05 4.67
C LYS A 103 -9.20 2.47 4.71
N LEU A 104 -8.93 1.39 3.96
CA LEU A 104 -7.61 0.77 3.87
C LEU A 104 -6.55 1.72 3.33
N GLU A 105 -6.86 2.49 2.28
CA GLU A 105 -5.92 3.47 1.73
C GLU A 105 -5.53 4.52 2.77
N ASN A 106 -6.50 5.04 3.53
CA ASN A 106 -6.25 6.05 4.56
C ASN A 106 -5.44 5.47 5.72
N GLU A 107 -5.80 4.29 6.21
CA GLU A 107 -5.05 3.61 7.27
C GLU A 107 -3.60 3.32 6.85
N LEU A 108 -3.38 2.83 5.63
CA LEU A 108 -2.03 2.56 5.12
C LEU A 108 -1.20 3.84 4.96
N LYS A 109 -1.80 4.95 4.51
CA LYS A 109 -1.12 6.25 4.42
C LYS A 109 -0.70 6.75 5.80
N GLU A 110 -1.58 6.63 6.80
CA GLU A 110 -1.26 7.00 8.18
C GLU A 110 -0.13 6.14 8.75
N ILE A 111 -0.20 4.82 8.56
CA ILE A 111 0.86 3.89 9.01
C ILE A 111 2.20 4.24 8.34
N ASN A 112 2.23 4.50 7.04
CA ASN A 112 3.45 4.88 6.33
C ASN A 112 4.04 6.17 6.87
N THR A 113 3.22 7.19 7.14
CA THR A 113 3.67 8.46 7.72
C THR A 113 4.26 8.25 9.11
N ASN A 114 3.59 7.47 9.96
CA ASN A 114 4.07 7.14 11.29
C ASN A 114 5.37 6.32 11.24
N GLN A 115 5.50 5.39 10.30
CA GLN A 115 6.72 4.61 10.10
C GLN A 115 7.91 5.50 9.72
N GLU A 116 7.72 6.47 8.84
CA GLU A 116 8.78 7.40 8.44
C GLU A 116 9.21 8.28 9.61
N ALA A 117 8.27 8.80 10.40
CA ALA A 117 8.56 9.57 11.60
C ALA A 117 9.33 8.74 12.64
N LEU A 118 8.93 7.49 12.87
CA LEU A 118 9.63 6.58 13.77
C LEU A 118 11.05 6.26 13.29
N LYS A 119 11.24 6.01 12.00
CA LYS A 119 12.59 5.80 11.43
C LYS A 119 13.48 7.01 11.65
N LYS A 120 12.97 8.22 11.42
CA LYS A 120 13.72 9.46 11.65
C LYS A 120 14.15 9.59 13.12
N ASN A 121 13.21 9.44 14.04
CA ASN A 121 13.47 9.50 15.47
C ASN A 121 14.49 8.44 15.92
N PHE A 122 14.38 7.23 15.38
CA PHE A 122 15.32 6.15 15.66
C PHE A 122 16.75 6.49 15.19
N LEU A 123 16.89 7.07 14.00
CA LEU A 123 18.19 7.49 13.49
C LEU A 123 18.79 8.59 14.36
N GLU A 124 18.03 9.63 14.70
CA GLU A 124 18.48 10.74 15.56
C GLU A 124 18.93 10.23 16.94
N LEU A 125 18.16 9.34 17.56
CA LEU A 125 18.53 8.75 18.85
C LEU A 125 19.76 7.84 18.74
N THR A 126 19.92 7.14 17.63
CA THR A 126 21.09 6.28 17.38
C THR A 126 22.36 7.11 17.20
N GLU A 127 22.27 8.23 16.47
CA GLU A 127 23.37 9.18 16.33
C GLU A 127 23.76 9.79 17.67
N LEU A 128 22.78 10.26 18.44
CA LEU A 128 23.01 10.81 19.77
C LEU A 128 23.68 9.78 20.70
N LYS A 129 23.18 8.54 20.70
CA LYS A 129 23.81 7.44 21.45
C LYS A 129 25.26 7.23 21.05
N HIS A 130 25.56 7.29 19.75
CA HIS A 130 26.93 7.13 19.25
C HIS A 130 27.83 8.27 19.71
N ILE A 131 27.38 9.52 19.62
CA ILE A 131 28.11 10.71 20.09
C ILE A 131 28.40 10.59 21.58
N LEU A 132 27.37 10.29 22.39
CA LEU A 132 27.55 10.14 23.83
C LEU A 132 28.59 9.05 24.22
N ARG A 133 28.55 7.91 23.53
CA ARG A 133 29.52 6.85 23.74
C ARG A 133 30.94 7.29 23.39
N ARG A 134 31.11 8.00 22.27
CA ARG A 134 32.43 8.52 21.87
C ARG A 134 32.94 9.57 22.83
N THR A 135 32.10 10.45 23.29
CA THR A 135 32.39 11.47 24.28
C THR A 135 32.82 10.83 25.61
N GLN A 136 32.08 9.83 26.07
CA GLN A 136 32.46 9.08 27.27
C GLN A 136 33.84 8.42 27.14
N GLN A 137 34.10 7.72 26.05
CA GLN A 137 35.42 7.11 25.78
C GLN A 137 36.54 8.15 25.81
N PHE A 138 36.29 9.32 25.17
CA PHE A 138 37.30 10.39 25.19
C PHE A 138 37.61 10.88 26.63
N PHE A 139 36.58 11.08 27.45
CA PHE A 139 36.81 11.50 28.86
C PHE A 139 37.50 10.40 29.68
N ASP A 140 37.16 9.14 29.47
CA ASP A 140 37.80 8.03 30.14
C ASP A 140 39.29 7.96 29.76
N GLU A 141 39.65 8.15 28.50
CA GLU A 141 41.05 8.21 28.04
C GLU A 141 41.78 9.43 28.58
N VAL A 142 41.16 10.62 28.60
CA VAL A 142 41.77 11.84 29.11
C VAL A 142 41.99 11.75 30.63
N CYS A 143 41.06 11.17 31.39
CA CYS A 143 41.21 10.95 32.82
C CYS A 143 42.42 10.04 33.16
N TRP A 144 42.77 9.14 32.28
CA TRP A 144 43.96 8.30 32.43
C TRP A 144 45.28 9.07 32.24
N PHE A 145 45.30 10.07 31.36
CA PHE A 145 46.48 10.87 31.04
C PHE A 145 46.72 12.06 31.97
N LEU A 146 45.70 12.56 32.65
CA LEU A 146 45.76 13.67 33.57
C LEU A 146 45.56 13.17 35.02
N PRO A 147 46.60 13.10 35.88
CA PRO A 147 46.47 12.77 37.30
C PRO A 147 45.93 13.99 38.05
N LEU A 148 44.80 14.54 37.61
CA LEU A 148 44.08 15.58 38.33
C LEU A 148 43.04 14.91 39.24
N ARG A 149 43.27 15.06 40.57
CA ARG A 149 42.38 14.72 41.67
C ARG A 149 40.88 14.95 41.31
N CYS A 150 40.24 13.94 40.76
CA CYS A 150 38.79 13.87 40.82
C CYS A 150 38.40 13.37 42.22
N THR A 151 38.07 14.28 43.11
CA THR A 151 37.40 13.96 44.36
C THR A 151 36.01 13.39 44.00
N HIS A 152 35.92 12.08 44.09
CA HIS A 152 34.62 11.37 44.03
C HIS A 152 33.78 11.84 45.22
N HIS A 153 32.84 12.73 44.97
CA HIS A 153 31.71 12.92 45.86
C HIS A 153 30.75 11.74 45.67
N THR A 154 30.99 10.68 46.42
CA THR A 154 30.02 9.62 46.66
C THR A 154 28.93 10.19 47.56
N HIS A 155 27.83 10.64 46.97
CA HIS A 155 26.57 10.87 47.72
C HIS A 155 26.02 9.49 48.09
N THR A 156 26.36 9.01 49.26
CA THR A 156 25.66 7.94 49.95
C THR A 156 24.34 8.48 50.46
N HIS A 157 23.24 8.19 49.77
CA HIS A 157 21.89 8.31 50.32
C HIS A 157 21.71 7.21 51.37
N THR A 158 21.91 7.59 52.65
CA THR A 158 21.46 6.77 53.77
C THR A 158 19.92 6.91 53.89
N HIS A 159 19.22 5.85 53.53
CA HIS A 159 17.83 5.68 53.96
C HIS A 159 17.81 5.40 55.45
N THR A 160 17.46 6.35 56.23
CA THR A 160 17.01 6.14 57.62
C THR A 160 15.52 5.84 57.57
N GLY A 161 15.15 4.60 57.85
CA GLY A 161 13.81 4.20 58.21
C GLY A 161 13.50 4.68 59.64
N ALA A 162 12.29 5.17 59.82
CA ALA A 162 11.68 5.25 61.16
C ALA A 162 10.15 5.15 60.99
N GLN A 163 9.61 4.09 61.57
CA GLN A 163 8.33 3.86 62.25
C GLN A 163 7.07 4.47 61.64
#